data_4cd9738ec24aa10b02bee51b04165556
#
_entry.id   4cd9738ec24aa10b02bee51b04165556
#
_cell.length_a   1.000
_cell.length_b   1.000
_cell.length_c   1.000
_cell.angle_alpha   90.00
_cell.angle_beta   90.00
_cell.angle_gamma   90.00
#
_symmetry.space_group_name_H-M   'P 1'
#
loop_
_entity.id
_entity.type
_entity.pdbx_description
1 polymer ?
#
loop_
_entity_poly.entity_id
_entity_poly.type
_entity_poly.pdbx_seq_one_letter_code
_entity_poly.pdbx_strand_id
1 'polypeptide(L)'
;MKRREFCRNTLAGGIVASFPFLAAGARANTGIEAVSLGGASIELEKAAVNELADEMSGRLILAGHPEYDTVRKVWNGMHDKHPALIARCVNPTDVQHAVTFARERNLLVAVRGGGHSWPGKSVCDGGIMIDLALMTEAMVDPVAQRASIQGGALLGHLDAAALSHGLVTTAGVVSHTGVGGFTLGGGYGRLNRKFGLAVDNLRSATIITADGQVRNVSADENTDLFWAIR
;
A
#
# COMPACT_ATOMS: atom_id res chain seq x y z
N MET A 1 4.43 51.03 -43.80
CA MET A 1 3.32 50.05 -43.95
C MET A 1 2.53 50.00 -42.66
N LYS A 2 1.25 50.45 -42.66
CA LYS A 2 0.44 50.50 -41.45
C LYS A 2 -0.19 49.14 -41.21
N ARG A 3 -0.29 48.71 -39.93
CA ARG A 3 -0.83 47.41 -39.50
C ARG A 3 -2.14 46.97 -40.18
N ARG A 4 -2.96 47.91 -40.63
CA ARG A 4 -4.22 47.64 -41.35
C ARG A 4 -4.02 47.17 -42.79
N GLU A 5 -2.92 47.48 -43.44
CA GLU A 5 -2.62 47.04 -44.83
C GLU A 5 -2.09 45.61 -44.83
N PHE A 6 -1.37 45.21 -43.78
CA PHE A 6 -0.87 43.83 -43.65
C PHE A 6 -2.05 42.84 -43.49
N CYS A 7 -3.05 43.16 -42.69
CA CYS A 7 -4.22 42.29 -42.46
C CYS A 7 -5.14 42.19 -43.68
N ARG A 8 -5.14 43.16 -44.61
CA ARG A 8 -6.00 43.15 -45.82
C ARG A 8 -5.41 42.36 -46.98
N ASN A 9 -4.08 42.25 -47.03
CA ASN A 9 -3.38 41.52 -48.09
C ASN A 9 -3.19 40.03 -47.80
N THR A 10 -3.43 39.58 -46.56
CA THR A 10 -3.37 38.15 -46.16
C THR A 10 -4.68 37.41 -46.43
N LEU A 11 -5.76 38.12 -46.78
CA LEU A 11 -7.09 37.53 -47.06
C LEU A 11 -7.38 37.25 -48.54
N ALA A 12 -6.43 37.57 -49.46
CA ALA A 12 -6.65 37.45 -50.90
C ALA A 12 -5.76 36.40 -51.62
N GLY A 13 -5.10 35.53 -50.87
CA GLY A 13 -4.27 34.44 -51.39
C GLY A 13 -4.71 33.09 -50.82
N GLY A 14 -5.86 32.59 -51.27
CA GLY A 14 -6.29 31.23 -50.95
C GLY A 14 -5.40 30.18 -51.61
N ILE A 15 -4.35 29.74 -50.93
CA ILE A 15 -3.71 28.45 -51.19
C ILE A 15 -4.28 27.50 -50.16
N VAL A 16 -5.28 26.71 -50.56
CA VAL A 16 -5.70 25.51 -49.84
C VAL A 16 -4.52 24.52 -49.96
N ALA A 17 -3.56 24.64 -49.08
CA ALA A 17 -2.61 23.58 -48.81
C ALA A 17 -3.42 22.52 -48.03
N SER A 18 -3.83 21.46 -48.73
CA SER A 18 -4.30 20.22 -48.11
C SER A 18 -3.14 19.62 -47.33
N PHE A 19 -2.94 20.09 -46.12
CA PHE A 19 -2.18 19.31 -45.15
C PHE A 19 -3.05 18.09 -44.86
N PRO A 20 -2.54 16.85 -45.06
CA PRO A 20 -3.18 15.72 -44.45
C PRO A 20 -3.12 16.01 -42.92
N PHE A 21 -4.24 16.37 -42.34
CA PHE A 21 -4.44 16.27 -40.91
C PHE A 21 -4.22 14.79 -40.64
N LEU A 22 -2.99 14.41 -40.31
CA LEU A 22 -2.76 13.24 -39.49
C LEU A 22 -3.55 13.53 -38.25
N ALA A 23 -4.78 13.04 -38.25
CA ALA A 23 -5.49 12.81 -37.03
C ALA A 23 -4.56 11.89 -36.22
N ALA A 24 -3.67 12.47 -35.42
CA ALA A 24 -3.18 11.83 -34.24
C ALA A 24 -4.48 11.52 -33.49
N GLY A 25 -4.98 10.33 -33.73
CA GLY A 25 -6.11 9.80 -32.96
C GLY A 25 -5.68 9.99 -31.52
N ALA A 26 -6.34 10.91 -30.84
CA ALA A 26 -6.33 10.93 -29.41
C ALA A 26 -6.79 9.52 -29.04
N ARG A 27 -5.84 8.61 -28.82
CA ARG A 27 -6.13 7.37 -28.11
C ARG A 27 -6.77 7.88 -26.84
N ALA A 28 -8.09 7.68 -26.75
CA ALA A 28 -8.78 7.88 -25.49
C ALA A 28 -7.91 7.11 -24.48
N ASN A 29 -7.29 7.87 -23.56
CA ASN A 29 -6.42 7.28 -22.54
C ASN A 29 -7.29 6.29 -21.77
N THR A 30 -7.25 5.02 -22.19
CA THR A 30 -8.10 3.96 -21.65
C THR A 30 -7.46 3.31 -20.43
N GLY A 31 -6.25 3.72 -20.08
CA GLY A 31 -5.45 3.20 -18.99
C GLY A 31 -5.38 4.12 -17.77
N ILE A 32 -4.79 3.60 -16.73
CA ILE A 32 -4.47 4.30 -15.48
C ILE A 32 -2.96 4.49 -15.46
N GLU A 33 -2.52 5.75 -15.38
CA GLU A 33 -1.09 6.06 -15.25
C GLU A 33 -0.55 5.51 -13.94
N ALA A 34 0.58 4.82 -14.02
CA ALA A 34 1.23 4.21 -12.87
C ALA A 34 2.75 4.25 -13.01
N VAL A 35 3.46 3.82 -11.95
CA VAL A 35 4.92 3.78 -11.89
C VAL A 35 5.38 2.36 -11.61
N SER A 36 6.31 1.87 -12.44
CA SER A 36 6.92 0.56 -12.26
C SER A 36 7.90 0.52 -11.08
N LEU A 37 8.27 -0.67 -10.65
CA LEU A 37 9.30 -0.89 -9.60
C LEU A 37 10.63 -0.21 -9.95
N GLY A 38 10.97 -0.12 -11.24
CA GLY A 38 12.16 0.58 -11.73
C GLY A 38 12.01 2.10 -11.86
N GLY A 39 10.85 2.67 -11.51
CA GLY A 39 10.58 4.12 -11.56
C GLY A 39 10.12 4.64 -12.93
N ALA A 40 9.89 3.78 -13.91
CA ALA A 40 9.38 4.19 -15.23
C ALA A 40 7.87 4.41 -15.19
N SER A 41 7.36 5.40 -15.93
CA SER A 41 5.92 5.56 -16.16
C SER A 41 5.39 4.39 -16.99
N ILE A 42 4.29 3.82 -16.57
CA ILE A 42 3.58 2.73 -17.24
C ILE A 42 2.08 3.03 -17.27
N GLU A 43 1.35 2.35 -18.12
CA GLU A 43 -0.11 2.44 -18.22
C GLU A 43 -0.72 1.09 -17.86
N LEU A 44 -1.64 1.09 -16.89
CA LEU A 44 -2.41 -0.08 -16.49
C LEU A 44 -3.72 -0.12 -17.27
N GLU A 45 -4.03 -1.27 -17.86
CA GLU A 45 -5.30 -1.48 -18.54
C GLU A 45 -6.46 -1.43 -17.55
N LYS A 46 -7.50 -0.64 -17.84
CA LYS A 46 -8.69 -0.54 -16.98
C LYS A 46 -9.37 -1.87 -16.75
N ALA A 47 -9.38 -2.75 -17.76
CA ALA A 47 -9.94 -4.07 -17.64
C ALA A 47 -9.26 -4.90 -16.55
N ALA A 48 -7.92 -4.89 -16.53
CA ALA A 48 -7.14 -5.61 -15.51
C ALA A 48 -7.30 -5.01 -14.10
N VAL A 49 -7.46 -3.68 -14.01
CA VAL A 49 -7.73 -3.02 -12.72
C VAL A 49 -9.13 -3.35 -12.21
N ASN A 50 -10.13 -3.45 -13.10
CA ASN A 50 -11.48 -3.87 -12.74
C ASN A 50 -11.50 -5.35 -12.32
N GLU A 51 -10.77 -6.23 -13.00
CA GLU A 51 -10.61 -7.63 -12.62
C GLU A 51 -10.05 -7.76 -11.20
N LEU A 52 -8.98 -7.04 -10.87
CA LEU A 52 -8.48 -7.00 -9.51
C LEU A 52 -9.54 -6.52 -8.51
N ALA A 53 -10.32 -5.49 -8.87
CA ALA A 53 -11.37 -4.99 -7.99
C ALA A 53 -12.48 -6.02 -7.74
N ASP A 54 -12.82 -6.80 -8.76
CA ASP A 54 -13.85 -7.86 -8.68
C ASP A 54 -13.37 -9.09 -7.89
N GLU A 55 -12.06 -9.39 -7.91
CA GLU A 55 -11.46 -10.49 -7.15
C GLU A 55 -11.30 -10.19 -5.66
N MET A 56 -11.25 -8.93 -5.26
CA MET A 56 -11.07 -8.53 -3.87
C MET A 56 -12.37 -8.57 -3.08
N SER A 57 -12.31 -9.14 -1.88
CA SER A 57 -13.38 -9.00 -0.87
C SER A 57 -13.37 -7.61 -0.24
N GLY A 58 -12.22 -6.98 -0.19
CA GLY A 58 -12.03 -5.59 0.21
C GLY A 58 -12.40 -4.61 -0.89
N ARG A 59 -11.69 -3.49 -0.96
CA ARG A 59 -11.99 -2.45 -1.96
C ARG A 59 -10.72 -1.95 -2.65
N LEU A 60 -10.82 -1.74 -3.96
CA LEU A 60 -9.81 -1.01 -4.72
C LEU A 60 -10.24 0.44 -4.86
N ILE A 61 -9.38 1.37 -4.43
CA ILE A 61 -9.62 2.81 -4.43
C ILE A 61 -8.65 3.47 -5.40
N LEU A 62 -9.19 4.28 -6.31
CA LEU A 62 -8.44 5.06 -7.30
C LEU A 62 -8.58 6.56 -7.03
N ALA A 63 -7.73 7.36 -7.68
CA ALA A 63 -7.88 8.81 -7.70
C ALA A 63 -9.30 9.21 -8.16
N GLY A 64 -9.89 10.18 -7.48
CA GLY A 64 -11.29 10.61 -7.70
C GLY A 64 -12.32 9.89 -6.85
N HIS A 65 -11.97 8.78 -6.17
CA HIS A 65 -12.85 8.18 -5.18
C HIS A 65 -12.97 9.09 -3.94
N PRO A 66 -14.17 9.28 -3.35
CA PRO A 66 -14.37 10.19 -2.20
C PRO A 66 -13.45 9.91 -0.99
N GLU A 67 -13.07 8.67 -0.76
CA GLU A 67 -12.20 8.26 0.35
C GLU A 67 -10.70 8.35 0.00
N TYR A 68 -10.32 8.56 -1.27
CA TYR A 68 -8.94 8.46 -1.72
C TYR A 68 -7.98 9.33 -0.90
N ASP A 69 -8.29 10.61 -0.75
CA ASP A 69 -7.43 11.55 -0.02
C ASP A 69 -7.35 11.30 1.48
N THR A 70 -8.34 10.62 2.05
CA THR A 70 -8.29 10.21 3.45
C THR A 70 -7.47 8.94 3.62
N VAL A 71 -7.68 7.96 2.74
CA VAL A 71 -7.06 6.63 2.85
C VAL A 71 -5.57 6.68 2.52
N ARG A 72 -5.11 7.47 1.55
CA ARG A 72 -3.69 7.56 1.18
C ARG A 72 -2.81 8.21 2.25
N LYS A 73 -3.38 8.96 3.20
CA LYS A 73 -2.61 9.67 4.23
C LYS A 73 -1.91 8.71 5.18
N VAL A 74 -0.68 9.07 5.54
CA VAL A 74 0.13 8.39 6.54
C VAL A 74 0.36 9.31 7.73
N TRP A 75 0.79 8.77 8.88
CA TRP A 75 0.97 9.53 10.11
C TRP A 75 1.94 10.71 9.94
N ASN A 76 3.06 10.50 9.25
CA ASN A 76 4.00 11.58 8.96
C ASN A 76 3.49 12.44 7.79
N GLY A 77 2.83 13.54 8.08
CA GLY A 77 2.25 14.45 7.10
C GLY A 77 3.25 15.14 6.15
N MET A 78 4.57 14.92 6.32
CA MET A 78 5.57 15.35 5.34
C MET A 78 5.52 14.52 4.05
N HIS A 79 4.90 13.33 4.09
CA HIS A 79 4.79 12.43 2.95
C HIS A 79 3.39 12.52 2.33
N ASP A 80 3.22 13.43 1.39
CA ASP A 80 1.97 13.62 0.63
C ASP A 80 2.08 12.93 -0.74
N LYS A 81 2.06 11.59 -0.73
CA LYS A 81 2.20 10.75 -1.91
C LYS A 81 0.85 10.29 -2.46
N HIS A 82 0.82 10.02 -3.77
CA HIS A 82 -0.39 9.72 -4.54
C HIS A 82 -0.27 8.36 -5.25
N PRO A 83 -0.66 7.25 -4.60
CA PRO A 83 -0.70 5.93 -5.25
C PRO A 83 -1.66 5.93 -6.45
N ALA A 84 -1.33 5.23 -7.54
CA ALA A 84 -2.27 4.99 -8.63
C ALA A 84 -3.45 4.12 -8.16
N LEU A 85 -3.16 3.15 -7.31
CA LEU A 85 -4.14 2.21 -6.75
C LEU A 85 -3.94 2.07 -5.24
N ILE A 86 -5.05 1.95 -4.50
CA ILE A 86 -5.04 1.59 -3.08
C ILE A 86 -5.89 0.33 -2.91
N ALA A 87 -5.24 -0.80 -2.64
CA ALA A 87 -5.89 -2.07 -2.36
C ALA A 87 -6.18 -2.17 -0.86
N ARG A 88 -7.41 -1.85 -0.42
CA ARG A 88 -7.84 -1.97 0.97
C ARG A 88 -8.25 -3.40 1.28
N CYS A 89 -7.31 -4.17 1.80
CA CYS A 89 -7.47 -5.59 2.07
C CYS A 89 -8.22 -5.84 3.38
N VAL A 90 -9.11 -6.85 3.37
CA VAL A 90 -9.84 -7.32 4.56
C VAL A 90 -9.43 -8.74 4.98
N ASN A 91 -8.67 -9.44 4.13
CA ASN A 91 -8.19 -10.80 4.38
C ASN A 91 -6.86 -11.06 3.64
N PRO A 92 -6.15 -12.18 3.95
CA PRO A 92 -4.90 -12.53 3.28
C PRO A 92 -5.04 -12.77 1.77
N THR A 93 -6.18 -13.23 1.28
CA THR A 93 -6.42 -13.48 -0.16
C THR A 93 -6.41 -12.17 -0.95
N ASP A 94 -7.00 -11.10 -0.41
CA ASP A 94 -6.92 -9.76 -1.02
C ASP A 94 -5.47 -9.30 -1.16
N VAL A 95 -4.65 -9.55 -0.13
CA VAL A 95 -3.21 -9.21 -0.16
C VAL A 95 -2.49 -10.01 -1.24
N GLN A 96 -2.81 -11.30 -1.40
CA GLN A 96 -2.25 -12.14 -2.47
C GLN A 96 -2.61 -11.61 -3.85
N HIS A 97 -3.87 -11.26 -4.10
CA HIS A 97 -4.33 -10.68 -5.37
C HIS A 97 -3.57 -9.39 -5.67
N ALA A 98 -3.48 -8.47 -4.69
CA ALA A 98 -2.77 -7.21 -4.86
C ALA A 98 -1.26 -7.39 -5.13
N VAL A 99 -0.58 -8.32 -4.44
CA VAL A 99 0.84 -8.65 -4.64
C VAL A 99 1.05 -9.27 -6.02
N THR A 100 0.21 -10.24 -6.41
CA THR A 100 0.27 -10.91 -7.71
C THR A 100 0.07 -9.92 -8.84
N PHE A 101 -0.96 -9.07 -8.75
CA PHE A 101 -1.23 -8.00 -9.71
C PHE A 101 -0.03 -7.07 -9.88
N ALA A 102 0.58 -6.64 -8.77
CA ALA A 102 1.73 -5.76 -8.79
C ALA A 102 2.96 -6.42 -9.42
N ARG A 103 3.24 -7.67 -9.07
CA ARG A 103 4.36 -8.46 -9.61
C ARG A 103 4.26 -8.63 -11.13
N GLU A 104 3.08 -9.06 -11.62
CA GLU A 104 2.87 -9.32 -13.05
C GLU A 104 3.02 -8.07 -13.91
N ARG A 105 2.79 -6.91 -13.33
CA ARG A 105 2.87 -5.61 -14.01
C ARG A 105 4.13 -4.83 -13.65
N ASN A 106 5.04 -5.46 -12.88
CA ASN A 106 6.26 -4.81 -12.38
C ASN A 106 5.97 -3.46 -11.70
N LEU A 107 4.88 -3.37 -10.95
CA LEU A 107 4.37 -2.14 -10.36
C LEU A 107 5.11 -1.79 -9.07
N LEU A 108 5.34 -0.51 -8.82
CA LEU A 108 5.86 -0.02 -7.54
C LEU A 108 4.86 -0.33 -6.42
N VAL A 109 5.36 -0.92 -5.32
CA VAL A 109 4.52 -1.37 -4.19
C VAL A 109 4.90 -0.64 -2.91
N ALA A 110 3.90 -0.22 -2.15
CA ALA A 110 4.04 0.14 -0.75
C ALA A 110 3.05 -0.67 0.09
N VAL A 111 3.44 -1.09 1.29
CA VAL A 111 2.56 -1.80 2.22
C VAL A 111 2.29 -0.91 3.43
N ARG A 112 1.02 -0.71 3.77
CA ARG A 112 0.58 0.04 4.93
C ARG A 112 -0.09 -0.86 5.97
N GLY A 113 0.56 -1.03 7.14
CA GLY A 113 -0.12 -1.45 8.37
C GLY A 113 -0.71 -0.22 9.08
N GLY A 114 -0.12 0.24 10.17
CA GLY A 114 -0.57 1.46 10.87
C GLY A 114 -0.11 2.80 10.27
N GLY A 115 0.61 2.80 9.16
CA GLY A 115 1.02 4.04 8.47
C GLY A 115 2.09 4.87 9.18
N HIS A 116 2.83 4.31 10.14
CA HIS A 116 3.82 5.00 10.98
C HIS A 116 5.26 5.02 10.42
N SER A 117 5.48 4.60 9.16
CA SER A 117 6.80 4.64 8.56
C SER A 117 7.36 6.07 8.56
N TRP A 118 8.40 6.31 9.36
CA TRP A 118 9.05 7.62 9.42
C TRP A 118 9.56 8.11 8.05
N PRO A 119 10.24 7.26 7.24
CA PRO A 119 10.69 7.63 5.90
C PRO A 119 9.60 7.56 4.82
N GLY A 120 8.32 7.40 5.18
CA GLY A 120 7.19 7.39 4.23
C GLY A 120 7.16 6.19 3.29
N LYS A 121 7.67 5.03 3.71
CA LYS A 121 7.67 3.79 2.90
C LYS A 121 6.32 3.06 2.89
N SER A 122 5.36 3.47 3.73
CA SER A 122 4.01 2.89 3.77
C SER A 122 3.05 3.49 2.73
N VAL A 123 3.53 4.39 1.88
CA VAL A 123 2.81 4.96 0.74
C VAL A 123 3.80 5.27 -0.38
N CYS A 124 3.38 5.19 -1.64
CA CYS A 124 4.20 5.46 -2.82
C CYS A 124 3.49 6.42 -3.78
N ASP A 125 4.26 7.03 -4.69
CA ASP A 125 3.70 7.80 -5.80
C ASP A 125 3.52 6.90 -7.01
N GLY A 126 2.35 6.94 -7.63
CA GLY A 126 2.04 6.24 -8.87
C GLY A 126 2.04 4.71 -8.81
N GLY A 127 2.38 4.09 -7.67
CA GLY A 127 2.35 2.65 -7.48
C GLY A 127 1.04 2.13 -6.89
N ILE A 128 1.06 0.89 -6.39
CA ILE A 128 -0.02 0.33 -5.59
C ILE A 128 0.31 0.39 -4.10
N MET A 129 -0.60 0.93 -3.30
CA MET A 129 -0.54 0.84 -1.84
C MET A 129 -1.43 -0.31 -1.37
N ILE A 130 -0.83 -1.36 -0.83
CA ILE A 130 -1.53 -2.47 -0.18
C ILE A 130 -1.83 -2.06 1.26
N ASP A 131 -3.09 -1.74 1.52
CA ASP A 131 -3.55 -1.19 2.78
C ASP A 131 -4.19 -2.26 3.66
N LEU A 132 -3.52 -2.60 4.76
CA LEU A 132 -3.96 -3.60 5.73
C LEU A 132 -4.82 -3.00 6.86
N ALA A 133 -5.13 -1.71 6.84
CA ALA A 133 -5.78 -1.01 7.96
C ALA A 133 -7.16 -1.56 8.36
N LEU A 134 -7.79 -2.40 7.52
CA LEU A 134 -9.03 -3.12 7.86
C LEU A 134 -8.78 -4.51 8.46
N MET A 135 -7.55 -5.01 8.45
CA MET A 135 -7.15 -6.28 9.05
C MET A 135 -6.64 -6.03 10.48
N THR A 136 -7.55 -5.85 11.42
CA THR A 136 -7.26 -5.34 12.77
C THR A 136 -7.52 -6.34 13.89
N GLU A 137 -7.84 -7.58 13.56
CA GLU A 137 -8.15 -8.59 14.55
C GLU A 137 -6.97 -8.84 15.50
N ALA A 138 -7.26 -8.91 16.80
CA ALA A 138 -6.31 -9.22 17.86
C ALA A 138 -6.97 -10.20 18.81
N MET A 139 -6.52 -11.45 18.83
CA MET A 139 -7.00 -12.52 19.71
C MET A 139 -5.94 -12.88 20.72
N VAL A 140 -6.37 -13.11 21.99
CA VAL A 140 -5.49 -13.51 23.08
C VAL A 140 -5.93 -14.86 23.63
N ASP A 141 -4.99 -15.80 23.69
CA ASP A 141 -5.11 -17.02 24.46
C ASP A 141 -4.49 -16.78 25.85
N PRO A 142 -5.32 -16.59 26.92
CA PRO A 142 -4.81 -16.29 28.24
C PRO A 142 -4.13 -17.49 28.92
N VAL A 143 -4.46 -18.71 28.51
CA VAL A 143 -3.86 -19.94 29.08
C VAL A 143 -2.45 -20.13 28.48
N ALA A 144 -2.33 -20.02 27.18
CA ALA A 144 -1.02 -20.10 26.52
C ALA A 144 -0.20 -18.81 26.65
N GLN A 145 -0.81 -17.73 27.14
CA GLN A 145 -0.22 -16.38 27.19
C GLN A 145 0.33 -15.94 25.85
N ARG A 146 -0.49 -16.07 24.80
CA ARG A 146 -0.14 -15.74 23.42
C ARG A 146 -1.18 -14.84 22.80
N ALA A 147 -0.74 -13.96 21.89
CA ALA A 147 -1.62 -13.15 21.07
C ALA A 147 -1.39 -13.45 19.58
N SER A 148 -2.48 -13.55 18.82
CA SER A 148 -2.50 -13.59 17.36
C SER A 148 -3.06 -12.27 16.85
N ILE A 149 -2.34 -11.59 15.94
CA ILE A 149 -2.65 -10.22 15.59
C ILE A 149 -2.47 -10.05 14.07
N GLN A 150 -3.45 -9.44 13.42
CA GLN A 150 -3.37 -9.12 12.01
C GLN A 150 -2.44 -7.92 11.74
N GLY A 151 -1.84 -7.90 10.54
CA GLY A 151 -0.78 -6.94 10.16
C GLY A 151 -1.20 -5.47 10.08
N GLY A 152 -2.49 -5.18 10.01
CA GLY A 152 -3.06 -3.82 10.05
C GLY A 152 -3.49 -3.37 11.44
N ALA A 153 -3.43 -4.24 12.46
CA ALA A 153 -3.81 -3.89 13.81
C ALA A 153 -2.87 -2.82 14.40
N LEU A 154 -3.43 -1.98 15.24
CA LEU A 154 -2.70 -0.99 16.02
C LEU A 154 -2.35 -1.56 17.42
N LEU A 155 -1.36 -0.98 18.07
CA LEU A 155 -0.98 -1.39 19.44
C LEU A 155 -2.16 -1.28 20.42
N GLY A 156 -3.05 -0.30 20.23
CA GLY A 156 -4.27 -0.18 21.04
C GLY A 156 -5.22 -1.38 20.92
N HIS A 157 -5.29 -2.06 19.77
CA HIS A 157 -6.07 -3.28 19.60
C HIS A 157 -5.46 -4.43 20.43
N LEU A 158 -4.13 -4.57 20.37
CA LEU A 158 -3.40 -5.55 21.19
C LEU A 158 -3.55 -5.28 22.68
N ASP A 159 -3.37 -4.02 23.10
CA ASP A 159 -3.50 -3.63 24.51
C ASP A 159 -4.90 -3.92 25.04
N ALA A 160 -5.94 -3.54 24.30
CA ALA A 160 -7.34 -3.79 24.69
C ALA A 160 -7.62 -5.29 24.82
N ALA A 161 -7.17 -6.11 23.86
CA ALA A 161 -7.34 -7.56 23.91
C ALA A 161 -6.57 -8.19 25.08
N ALA A 162 -5.32 -7.80 25.33
CA ALA A 162 -4.49 -8.36 26.39
C ALA A 162 -4.95 -7.94 27.80
N LEU A 163 -5.30 -6.66 27.97
CA LEU A 163 -5.73 -6.12 29.28
C LEU A 163 -7.03 -6.75 29.78
N SER A 164 -7.93 -7.17 28.88
CA SER A 164 -9.16 -7.88 29.27
C SER A 164 -8.88 -9.19 30.04
N HIS A 165 -7.67 -9.74 29.89
CA HIS A 165 -7.19 -10.93 30.55
C HIS A 165 -6.13 -10.65 31.64
N GLY A 166 -5.90 -9.37 31.98
CA GLY A 166 -4.83 -8.98 32.93
C GLY A 166 -3.41 -9.25 32.38
N LEU A 167 -3.26 -9.37 31.05
CA LEU A 167 -2.00 -9.66 30.39
C LEU A 167 -1.43 -8.39 29.71
N VAL A 168 -0.13 -8.41 29.50
CA VAL A 168 0.61 -7.38 28.78
C VAL A 168 1.76 -8.03 27.99
N THR A 169 2.15 -7.44 26.88
CA THR A 169 3.32 -7.86 26.12
C THR A 169 4.28 -6.70 25.84
N THR A 170 5.44 -6.99 25.28
CA THR A 170 6.38 -5.97 24.84
C THR A 170 5.78 -5.21 23.66
N ALA A 171 5.31 -4.01 23.92
CA ALA A 171 4.66 -3.15 22.94
C ALA A 171 5.16 -1.70 23.10
N GLY A 172 4.91 -0.87 22.10
CA GLY A 172 5.23 0.56 22.11
C GLY A 172 4.31 1.34 23.04
N VAL A 173 4.59 2.63 23.20
CA VAL A 173 3.86 3.52 24.11
C VAL A 173 2.75 4.33 23.44
N VAL A 174 2.61 4.22 22.12
CA VAL A 174 1.68 5.00 21.32
C VAL A 174 0.64 4.06 20.70
N SER A 175 -0.60 4.12 21.18
CA SER A 175 -1.68 3.17 20.85
C SER A 175 -2.03 3.11 19.35
N HIS A 176 -1.86 4.18 18.60
CA HIS A 176 -2.14 4.22 17.15
C HIS A 176 -0.98 3.75 16.26
N THR A 177 0.14 3.29 16.83
CA THR A 177 1.25 2.68 16.06
C THR A 177 0.83 1.29 15.55
N GLY A 178 1.14 0.98 14.29
CA GLY A 178 0.82 -0.34 13.70
C GLY A 178 1.68 -1.45 14.24
N VAL A 179 1.05 -2.55 14.68
CA VAL A 179 1.74 -3.71 15.28
C VAL A 179 2.73 -4.34 14.30
N GLY A 180 2.35 -4.54 13.02
CA GLY A 180 3.18 -5.22 12.05
C GLY A 180 4.52 -4.49 11.84
N GLY A 181 4.49 -3.25 11.40
CA GLY A 181 5.70 -2.47 11.17
C GLY A 181 6.52 -2.20 12.43
N PHE A 182 5.86 -2.04 13.58
CA PHE A 182 6.52 -1.88 14.86
C PHE A 182 7.31 -3.14 15.27
N THR A 183 6.69 -4.30 15.20
CA THR A 183 7.32 -5.57 15.59
C THR A 183 8.48 -5.94 14.67
N LEU A 184 8.27 -5.86 13.34
CA LEU A 184 9.30 -6.20 12.35
C LEU A 184 10.47 -5.18 12.31
N GLY A 185 10.29 -4.01 12.88
CA GLY A 185 11.35 -3.00 13.10
C GLY A 185 12.05 -3.12 14.47
N GLY A 186 11.86 -4.24 15.17
CA GLY A 186 12.40 -4.48 16.52
C GLY A 186 11.35 -4.26 17.62
N GLY A 187 10.70 -3.12 17.66
CA GLY A 187 9.62 -2.82 18.60
C GLY A 187 10.10 -2.52 20.02
N TYR A 188 10.49 -1.27 20.25
CA TYR A 188 10.96 -0.78 21.55
C TYR A 188 9.80 -0.27 22.42
N GLY A 189 9.78 -0.63 23.71
CA GLY A 189 8.80 -0.15 24.66
C GLY A 189 9.25 -0.20 26.14
N ARG A 190 8.34 0.04 27.07
CA ARG A 190 8.65 0.13 28.50
C ARG A 190 9.10 -1.20 29.12
N LEU A 191 8.73 -2.33 28.54
CA LEU A 191 8.99 -3.66 29.06
C LEU A 191 10.26 -4.30 28.49
N ASN A 192 10.90 -3.69 27.51
CA ASN A 192 12.01 -4.29 26.76
C ASN A 192 13.23 -4.62 27.65
N ARG A 193 13.48 -3.86 28.70
CA ARG A 193 14.59 -4.17 29.62
C ARG A 193 14.42 -5.51 30.32
N LYS A 194 13.18 -5.97 30.55
CA LYS A 194 12.88 -7.20 31.25
C LYS A 194 12.60 -8.37 30.30
N PHE A 195 11.95 -8.09 29.15
CA PHE A 195 11.40 -9.12 28.28
C PHE A 195 11.94 -9.04 26.83
N GLY A 196 12.91 -8.19 26.55
CA GLY A 196 13.42 -7.97 25.20
C GLY A 196 12.48 -7.10 24.33
N LEU A 197 12.82 -6.98 23.08
CA LEU A 197 12.04 -6.23 22.08
C LEU A 197 10.75 -6.99 21.71
N ALA A 198 9.82 -6.33 21.03
CA ALA A 198 8.63 -7.01 20.53
C ALA A 198 8.98 -8.15 19.58
N VAL A 199 9.97 -7.96 18.70
CA VAL A 199 10.46 -8.97 17.77
C VAL A 199 11.07 -10.19 18.45
N ASP A 200 11.69 -10.02 19.61
CA ASP A 200 12.25 -11.14 20.39
C ASP A 200 11.15 -12.07 20.93
N ASN A 201 9.94 -11.53 21.09
CA ASN A 201 8.74 -12.25 21.54
C ASN A 201 7.89 -12.78 20.38
N LEU A 202 8.25 -12.51 19.12
CA LEU A 202 7.59 -13.07 17.96
C LEU A 202 7.83 -14.58 17.89
N ARG A 203 6.75 -15.37 17.83
CA ARG A 203 6.81 -16.83 17.76
C ARG A 203 6.68 -17.37 16.35
N SER A 204 5.78 -16.78 15.59
CA SER A 204 5.50 -17.14 14.20
C SER A 204 4.82 -15.98 13.49
N ALA A 205 4.82 -16.02 12.17
CA ALA A 205 4.02 -15.13 11.36
C ALA A 205 3.52 -15.85 10.11
N THR A 206 2.40 -15.38 9.56
CA THR A 206 1.95 -15.72 8.20
C THR A 206 2.29 -14.54 7.30
N ILE A 207 3.05 -14.77 6.24
CA ILE A 207 3.58 -13.76 5.33
C ILE A 207 3.10 -14.05 3.91
N ILE A 208 2.74 -13.01 3.18
CA ILE A 208 2.59 -13.08 1.72
C ILE A 208 3.86 -12.49 1.11
N THR A 209 4.63 -13.36 0.45
CA THR A 209 5.91 -12.99 -0.16
C THR A 209 5.72 -12.38 -1.55
N ALA A 210 6.77 -11.77 -2.10
CA ALA A 210 6.71 -11.07 -3.40
C ALA A 210 6.32 -11.98 -4.58
N ASP A 211 6.46 -13.31 -4.43
CA ASP A 211 5.96 -14.30 -5.39
C ASP A 211 4.45 -14.58 -5.27
N GLY A 212 3.75 -13.90 -4.35
CA GLY A 212 2.32 -14.08 -4.09
C GLY A 212 1.98 -15.28 -3.24
N GLN A 213 2.99 -16.00 -2.71
CA GLN A 213 2.77 -17.19 -1.89
C GLN A 213 2.54 -16.85 -0.43
N VAL A 214 1.58 -17.53 0.20
CA VAL A 214 1.41 -17.52 1.66
C VAL A 214 2.41 -18.47 2.29
N ARG A 215 3.18 -17.96 3.24
CA ARG A 215 4.18 -18.74 3.98
C ARG A 215 3.98 -18.57 5.46
N ASN A 216 3.92 -19.69 6.17
CA ASN A 216 4.07 -19.68 7.62
C ASN A 216 5.54 -19.68 7.96
N VAL A 217 5.95 -18.87 8.91
CA VAL A 217 7.33 -18.74 9.33
C VAL A 217 7.43 -18.85 10.85
N SER A 218 8.39 -19.63 11.33
CA SER A 218 8.65 -19.84 12.74
C SER A 218 10.09 -20.32 12.96
N ALA A 219 10.43 -20.64 14.19
CA ALA A 219 11.73 -21.28 14.49
C ALA A 219 11.89 -22.66 13.83
N ASP A 220 10.79 -23.31 13.42
CA ASP A 220 10.75 -24.67 12.90
C ASP A 220 10.30 -24.74 11.42
N GLU A 221 9.74 -23.66 10.88
CA GLU A 221 9.20 -23.60 9.52
C GLU A 221 9.66 -22.33 8.80
N ASN A 222 10.22 -22.45 7.57
CA ASN A 222 10.80 -21.33 6.80
C ASN A 222 11.73 -20.47 7.67
N THR A 223 12.67 -21.13 8.32
CA THR A 223 13.53 -20.57 9.40
C THR A 223 14.40 -19.40 8.93
N ASP A 224 14.87 -19.42 7.69
CA ASP A 224 15.64 -18.37 7.04
C ASP A 224 14.78 -17.09 6.88
N LEU A 225 13.53 -17.25 6.43
CA LEU A 225 12.58 -16.15 6.31
C LEU A 225 12.16 -15.63 7.69
N PHE A 226 11.97 -16.52 8.67
CA PHE A 226 11.69 -16.12 10.06
C PHE A 226 12.83 -15.33 10.68
N TRP A 227 14.08 -15.71 10.40
CA TRP A 227 15.24 -14.93 10.79
C TRP A 227 15.28 -13.57 10.09
N ALA A 228 14.97 -13.51 8.80
CA ALA A 228 15.03 -12.27 8.00
C ALA A 228 14.00 -11.20 8.43
N ILE A 229 12.90 -11.58 9.07
CA ILE A 229 11.88 -10.65 9.57
C ILE A 229 12.11 -10.23 11.03
N ARG A 230 13.14 -10.74 11.67
CA ARG A 230 13.52 -10.46 13.07
C ARG A 230 14.84 -9.75 13.16
#